data_e5d41d51ed767f550bb11a9dc6e830c7
#
_entry.id   e5d41d51ed767f550bb11a9dc6e830c7
#
_cell.length_a   1.000
_cell.length_b   1.000
_cell.length_c   1.000
_cell.angle_alpha   90.00
_cell.angle_beta   90.00
_cell.angle_gamma   90.00
#
_symmetry.space_group_name_H-M   'P 1'
#
loop_
_entity.id
_entity.type
_entity.pdbx_description
1 polymer ?
#
loop_
_entity_poly.entity_id
_entity_poly.type
_entity_poly.pdbx_seq_one_letter_code
_entity_poly.pdbx_strand_id
1 'polypeptide(L)'
;MWNYEKRLQYPVKITRTNPKMAQVIISQFGGPDGELAASMRYLSQRYTMPYKEVTGILTDIGTEELAHMEMICAIVYQLTKDLTPEEIEKYGFDKYYVDHTLALWPQAAAGTPWTATYFQSKGDPITDLSEDMAAEQKARTTYDNILRLIKDPEICDPIRFLREREIVHYQRFGEANREDCSKIPKARKTHKFSTFGKSLSIRTFAGHRHEPPYLLLYLKMKIIHEIGQAAFSYN
;
A
#
# COMPACT_ATOMS: atom_id res chain seq x y z
N MET A 1 -18.57 16.00 4.79
CA MET A 1 -18.91 16.19 3.35
C MET A 1 -17.62 15.99 2.57
N TRP A 2 -17.64 15.21 1.51
CA TRP A 2 -16.49 15.06 0.62
C TRP A 2 -16.34 16.31 -0.24
N ASN A 3 -15.16 16.95 -0.18
CA ASN A 3 -14.82 18.08 -1.05
C ASN A 3 -13.72 17.65 -2.01
N TYR A 4 -13.96 17.82 -3.29
CA TYR A 4 -13.01 17.56 -4.36
C TYR A 4 -12.69 18.88 -5.09
N GLU A 5 -11.43 19.29 -5.09
CA GLU A 5 -10.97 20.42 -5.89
C GLU A 5 -10.71 19.96 -7.32
N LYS A 6 -11.39 20.56 -8.28
CA LYS A 6 -11.28 20.21 -9.72
C LYS A 6 -9.97 20.74 -10.33
N ARG A 7 -8.86 20.50 -9.69
CA ARG A 7 -7.51 20.87 -10.14
C ARG A 7 -6.50 19.86 -9.60
N LEU A 8 -5.46 19.60 -10.38
CA LEU A 8 -4.34 18.79 -9.92
C LEU A 8 -3.58 19.50 -8.81
N GLN A 9 -3.03 18.76 -7.86
CA GLN A 9 -2.22 19.29 -6.76
C GLN A 9 -0.94 19.95 -7.27
N TYR A 10 -0.37 19.43 -8.36
CA TYR A 10 0.71 20.04 -9.11
C TYR A 10 0.37 20.02 -10.63
N PRO A 11 0.72 21.07 -11.40
CA PRO A 11 0.38 21.12 -12.83
C PRO A 11 1.07 20.00 -13.62
N VAL A 12 0.30 19.34 -14.49
CA VAL A 12 0.78 18.35 -15.47
C VAL A 12 0.48 18.88 -16.87
N LYS A 13 1.50 19.24 -17.62
CA LYS A 13 1.41 19.76 -19.00
C LYS A 13 2.49 19.09 -19.86
N ILE A 14 2.13 17.99 -20.50
CA ILE A 14 3.03 17.20 -21.35
C ILE A 14 2.59 17.42 -22.80
N THR A 15 3.51 17.90 -23.61
CA THR A 15 3.24 18.32 -24.99
C THR A 15 3.46 17.22 -26.01
N ARG A 16 4.24 16.18 -25.67
CA ARG A 16 4.58 15.07 -26.57
C ARG A 16 4.25 13.73 -25.96
N THR A 17 3.67 12.85 -26.77
CA THR A 17 3.43 11.45 -26.39
C THR A 17 4.75 10.70 -26.18
N ASN A 18 4.76 9.81 -25.19
CA ASN A 18 5.88 8.93 -24.92
C ASN A 18 5.40 7.64 -24.27
N PRO A 19 4.91 6.68 -25.06
CA PRO A 19 4.30 5.45 -24.53
C PRO A 19 5.29 4.61 -23.71
N LYS A 20 6.58 4.64 -24.06
CA LYS A 20 7.59 3.95 -23.27
C LYS A 20 7.69 4.49 -21.83
N MET A 21 7.60 5.78 -21.65
CA MET A 21 7.61 6.39 -20.32
C MET A 21 6.27 6.18 -19.61
N ALA A 22 5.14 6.23 -20.32
CA ALA A 22 3.84 5.89 -19.78
C ALA A 22 3.81 4.48 -19.18
N GLN A 23 4.38 3.49 -19.87
CA GLN A 23 4.49 2.12 -19.41
C GLN A 23 5.27 1.99 -18.08
N VAL A 24 6.30 2.79 -17.89
CA VAL A 24 7.08 2.81 -16.64
C VAL A 24 6.30 3.51 -15.53
N ILE A 25 5.72 4.68 -15.82
CA ILE A 25 5.05 5.55 -14.84
C ILE A 25 3.74 4.94 -14.34
N ILE A 26 3.04 4.15 -15.17
CA ILE A 26 1.76 3.52 -14.79
C ILE A 26 1.90 2.63 -13.56
N SER A 27 3.12 2.19 -13.22
CA SER A 27 3.40 1.44 -11.99
C SER A 27 3.02 2.22 -10.72
N GLN A 28 3.11 3.55 -10.76
CA GLN A 28 2.67 4.41 -9.66
C GLN A 28 1.14 4.61 -9.64
N PHE A 29 0.41 4.21 -10.67
CA PHE A 29 -1.04 4.10 -10.61
C PHE A 29 -1.49 2.79 -9.94
N GLY A 30 -1.10 1.65 -10.50
CA GLY A 30 -1.65 0.34 -10.11
C GLY A 30 -0.62 -0.72 -9.71
N GLY A 31 0.65 -0.35 -9.52
CA GLY A 31 1.66 -1.25 -8.98
C GLY A 31 1.53 -1.43 -7.46
N PRO A 32 2.34 -2.35 -6.88
CA PRO A 32 2.28 -2.68 -5.46
C PRO A 32 2.62 -1.51 -4.53
N ASP A 33 3.42 -0.57 -4.99
CA ASP A 33 3.86 0.62 -4.27
C ASP A 33 3.29 1.91 -4.92
N GLY A 34 2.17 1.79 -5.65
CA GLY A 34 1.50 2.89 -6.33
C GLY A 34 0.42 3.55 -5.48
N GLU A 35 -0.03 4.72 -5.92
CA GLU A 35 -0.92 5.64 -5.19
C GLU A 35 -2.30 5.02 -4.89
N LEU A 36 -2.83 4.16 -5.78
CA LEU A 36 -4.09 3.46 -5.52
C LEU A 36 -3.98 2.53 -4.31
N ALA A 37 -2.89 1.75 -4.22
CA ALA A 37 -2.66 0.85 -3.09
C ALA A 37 -2.40 1.64 -1.79
N ALA A 38 -1.64 2.74 -1.85
CA ALA A 38 -1.36 3.62 -0.73
C ALA A 38 -2.64 4.23 -0.15
N SER A 39 -3.45 4.86 -0.99
CA SER A 39 -4.74 5.45 -0.58
C SER A 39 -5.67 4.42 0.06
N MET A 40 -5.89 3.28 -0.58
CA MET A 40 -6.77 2.22 -0.06
C MET A 40 -6.27 1.67 1.27
N ARG A 41 -4.96 1.53 1.46
CA ARG A 41 -4.32 1.10 2.69
C ARG A 41 -4.63 2.07 3.83
N TYR A 42 -4.26 3.33 3.70
CA TYR A 42 -4.39 4.33 4.77
C TYR A 42 -5.85 4.61 5.14
N LEU A 43 -6.71 4.74 4.15
CA LEU A 43 -8.14 4.95 4.37
C LEU A 43 -8.86 3.73 4.99
N SER A 44 -8.30 2.52 4.85
CA SER A 44 -8.81 1.32 5.53
C SER A 44 -8.29 1.21 6.96
N GLN A 45 -7.02 1.48 7.21
CA GLN A 45 -6.37 1.39 8.52
C GLN A 45 -6.93 2.39 9.53
N ARG A 46 -7.36 3.58 9.08
CA ARG A 46 -7.88 4.65 9.96
C ARG A 46 -9.01 4.21 10.90
N TYR A 47 -9.80 3.21 10.51
CA TYR A 47 -10.94 2.72 11.31
C TYR A 47 -10.53 1.91 12.54
N THR A 48 -9.32 1.39 12.57
CA THR A 48 -8.78 0.58 13.67
C THR A 48 -7.78 1.33 14.55
N MET A 49 -7.48 2.58 14.23
CA MET A 49 -6.56 3.41 15.02
C MET A 49 -7.21 3.86 16.33
N PRO A 50 -6.52 3.67 17.47
CA PRO A 50 -7.08 3.99 18.78
C PRO A 50 -7.09 5.50 19.11
N TYR A 51 -6.30 6.31 18.39
CA TYR A 51 -6.13 7.73 18.64
C TYR A 51 -6.63 8.58 17.47
N LYS A 52 -7.40 9.62 17.77
CA LYS A 52 -8.00 10.51 16.75
C LYS A 52 -6.96 11.25 15.91
N GLU A 53 -5.83 11.59 16.51
CA GLU A 53 -4.71 12.26 15.85
C GLU A 53 -4.13 11.36 14.74
N VAL A 54 -3.93 10.08 15.02
CA VAL A 54 -3.44 9.09 14.05
C VAL A 54 -4.49 8.82 12.98
N THR A 55 -5.77 8.69 13.36
CA THR A 55 -6.88 8.60 12.41
C THR A 55 -6.92 9.83 11.47
N GLY A 56 -6.64 11.02 12.01
CA GLY A 56 -6.54 12.26 11.25
C GLY A 56 -5.40 12.22 10.23
N ILE A 57 -4.21 11.79 10.63
CA ILE A 57 -3.03 11.65 9.76
C ILE A 57 -3.31 10.67 8.62
N LEU A 58 -3.84 9.48 8.93
CA LEU A 58 -4.18 8.47 7.91
C LEU A 58 -5.27 8.95 6.94
N THR A 59 -6.23 9.75 7.43
CA THR A 59 -7.26 10.35 6.58
C THR A 59 -6.67 11.41 5.66
N ASP A 60 -5.83 12.28 6.19
CA ASP A 60 -5.21 13.37 5.45
C ASP A 60 -4.27 12.83 4.36
N ILE A 61 -3.34 11.96 4.72
CA ILE A 61 -2.43 11.33 3.76
C ILE A 61 -3.20 10.45 2.76
N GLY A 62 -4.09 9.56 3.22
CA GLY A 62 -4.83 8.67 2.34
C GLY A 62 -5.72 9.39 1.32
N THR A 63 -6.22 10.60 1.64
CA THR A 63 -6.93 11.44 0.67
C THR A 63 -5.98 12.21 -0.23
N GLU A 64 -4.79 12.58 0.24
CA GLU A 64 -3.74 13.16 -0.61
C GLU A 64 -3.27 12.17 -1.67
N GLU A 65 -3.16 10.86 -1.34
CA GLU A 65 -2.79 9.82 -2.31
C GLU A 65 -3.82 9.66 -3.45
N LEU A 66 -5.10 10.01 -3.24
CA LEU A 66 -6.06 10.10 -4.34
C LEU A 66 -5.71 11.23 -5.31
N ALA A 67 -5.21 12.37 -4.80
CA ALA A 67 -4.75 13.46 -5.65
C ALA A 67 -3.45 13.11 -6.40
N HIS A 68 -2.54 12.36 -5.76
CA HIS A 68 -1.33 11.84 -6.41
C HIS A 68 -1.68 10.84 -7.51
N MET A 69 -2.62 9.92 -7.25
CA MET A 69 -3.13 9.00 -8.25
C MET A 69 -3.70 9.76 -9.46
N GLU A 70 -4.47 10.85 -9.24
CA GLU A 70 -5.00 11.69 -10.30
C GLU A 70 -3.88 12.33 -11.13
N MET A 71 -2.80 12.79 -10.49
CA MET A 71 -1.62 13.32 -11.20
C MET A 71 -0.95 12.25 -12.06
N ILE A 72 -0.74 11.04 -11.54
CA ILE A 72 -0.18 9.91 -12.32
C ILE A 72 -1.08 9.58 -13.50
N CYS A 73 -2.39 9.50 -13.30
CA CYS A 73 -3.37 9.29 -14.38
C CYS A 73 -3.28 10.37 -15.45
N ALA A 74 -3.15 11.65 -15.06
CA ALA A 74 -3.01 12.76 -15.99
C ALA A 74 -1.70 12.68 -16.80
N ILE A 75 -0.59 12.27 -16.17
CA ILE A 75 0.70 12.04 -16.84
C ILE A 75 0.57 10.92 -17.86
N VAL A 76 0.08 9.75 -17.45
CA VAL A 76 -0.07 8.58 -18.34
C VAL A 76 -1.00 8.90 -19.51
N TYR A 77 -2.14 9.54 -19.24
CA TYR A 77 -3.07 9.97 -20.29
C TYR A 77 -2.40 10.89 -21.32
N GLN A 78 -1.70 11.94 -20.88
CA GLN A 78 -1.06 12.88 -21.79
C GLN A 78 0.09 12.25 -22.59
N LEU A 79 0.73 11.20 -22.05
CA LEU A 79 1.75 10.43 -22.74
C LEU A 79 1.20 9.43 -23.77
N THR A 80 -0.09 9.10 -23.72
CA THR A 80 -0.68 8.01 -24.53
C THR A 80 -1.89 8.42 -25.38
N LYS A 81 -2.47 9.60 -25.17
CA LYS A 81 -3.76 10.03 -25.76
C LYS A 81 -3.87 9.98 -27.29
N ASP A 82 -2.75 10.10 -28.00
CA ASP A 82 -2.72 10.19 -29.46
C ASP A 82 -1.93 9.02 -30.11
N LEU A 83 -1.84 7.86 -29.44
CA LEU A 83 -1.12 6.70 -29.97
C LEU A 83 -1.87 6.06 -31.15
N THR A 84 -1.12 5.69 -32.18
CA THR A 84 -1.66 4.87 -33.28
C THR A 84 -1.76 3.40 -32.86
N PRO A 85 -2.57 2.57 -33.56
CA PRO A 85 -2.63 1.13 -33.28
C PRO A 85 -1.26 0.44 -33.32
N GLU A 86 -0.40 0.86 -34.26
CA GLU A 86 0.96 0.34 -34.41
C GLU A 86 1.86 0.69 -33.20
N GLU A 87 1.71 1.90 -32.66
CA GLU A 87 2.40 2.30 -31.44
C GLU A 87 1.87 1.57 -30.22
N ILE A 88 0.55 1.36 -30.14
CA ILE A 88 -0.08 0.58 -29.06
C ILE A 88 0.52 -0.82 -29.02
N GLU A 89 0.58 -1.52 -30.15
CA GLU A 89 1.17 -2.87 -30.27
C GLU A 89 2.67 -2.84 -29.96
N LYS A 90 3.42 -1.92 -30.59
CA LYS A 90 4.88 -1.81 -30.43
C LYS A 90 5.32 -1.63 -28.99
N TYR A 91 4.55 -0.90 -28.18
CA TYR A 91 4.89 -0.59 -26.79
C TYR A 91 4.17 -1.46 -25.76
N GLY A 92 3.42 -2.47 -26.22
CA GLY A 92 2.81 -3.50 -25.37
C GLY A 92 1.55 -3.04 -24.63
N PHE A 93 0.87 -2.01 -25.13
CA PHE A 93 -0.43 -1.59 -24.62
C PHE A 93 -1.60 -2.34 -25.25
N ASP A 94 -1.35 -3.16 -26.28
CA ASP A 94 -2.34 -3.92 -27.03
C ASP A 94 -3.19 -4.85 -26.16
N LYS A 95 -2.59 -5.47 -25.16
CA LYS A 95 -3.25 -6.49 -24.33
C LYS A 95 -4.44 -5.93 -23.54
N TYR A 96 -4.28 -4.80 -22.92
CA TYR A 96 -5.42 -4.20 -22.23
C TYR A 96 -6.16 -3.15 -23.07
N TYR A 97 -5.60 -2.75 -24.20
CA TYR A 97 -6.37 -1.97 -25.20
C TYR A 97 -7.58 -2.78 -25.69
N VAL A 98 -7.45 -4.10 -25.89
CA VAL A 98 -8.55 -4.99 -26.25
C VAL A 98 -9.69 -4.93 -25.25
N ASP A 99 -9.38 -4.88 -23.95
CA ASP A 99 -10.38 -4.87 -22.89
C ASP A 99 -10.88 -3.43 -22.55
N HIS A 100 -10.02 -2.42 -22.69
CA HIS A 100 -10.24 -1.10 -22.11
C HIS A 100 -10.11 0.05 -23.10
N THR A 101 -9.73 -0.21 -24.34
CA THR A 101 -9.41 0.80 -25.35
C THR A 101 -8.30 1.77 -24.86
N LEU A 102 -8.53 3.08 -24.92
CA LEU A 102 -7.63 4.10 -24.39
C LEU A 102 -7.89 4.46 -22.91
N ALA A 103 -8.74 3.69 -22.22
CA ALA A 103 -9.01 3.92 -20.81
C ALA A 103 -7.75 3.60 -19.97
N LEU A 104 -7.54 4.39 -18.92
CA LEU A 104 -6.48 4.13 -17.97
C LEU A 104 -6.84 2.90 -17.12
N TRP A 105 -5.92 1.96 -17.08
CA TRP A 105 -6.08 0.71 -16.35
C TRP A 105 -5.02 0.58 -15.24
N PRO A 106 -5.41 0.36 -13.97
CA PRO A 106 -4.45 0.27 -12.87
C PRO A 106 -3.62 -1.01 -12.98
N GLN A 107 -2.35 -0.86 -13.32
CA GLN A 107 -1.40 -1.96 -13.44
C GLN A 107 0.02 -1.54 -13.06
N ALA A 108 0.88 -2.52 -12.80
CA ALA A 108 2.32 -2.33 -12.71
C ALA A 108 2.95 -2.17 -14.11
N ALA A 109 4.19 -1.65 -14.16
CA ALA A 109 4.95 -1.48 -15.39
C ALA A 109 5.12 -2.79 -16.20
N ALA A 110 5.15 -3.94 -15.54
CA ALA A 110 5.22 -5.27 -16.17
C ALA A 110 3.86 -5.78 -16.71
N GLY A 111 2.79 -4.99 -16.61
CA GLY A 111 1.46 -5.37 -17.06
C GLY A 111 0.63 -6.16 -16.04
N THR A 112 1.14 -6.40 -14.83
CA THR A 112 0.37 -7.07 -13.77
C THR A 112 -0.76 -6.14 -13.29
N PRO A 113 -2.03 -6.56 -13.37
CA PRO A 113 -3.16 -5.78 -12.90
C PRO A 113 -3.07 -5.49 -11.39
N TRP A 114 -3.60 -4.36 -10.96
CA TRP A 114 -3.74 -4.06 -9.55
C TRP A 114 -4.58 -5.13 -8.84
N THR A 115 -4.21 -5.45 -7.62
CA THR A 115 -4.94 -6.40 -6.78
C THR A 115 -5.02 -5.90 -5.34
N ALA A 116 -6.13 -6.20 -4.66
CA ALA A 116 -6.31 -5.87 -3.24
C ALA A 116 -5.25 -6.49 -2.32
N THR A 117 -4.46 -7.45 -2.80
CA THR A 117 -3.32 -8.01 -2.05
C THR A 117 -2.16 -7.03 -1.87
N TYR A 118 -2.16 -5.93 -2.61
CA TYR A 118 -1.10 -4.91 -2.51
C TYR A 118 -1.26 -3.99 -1.30
N PHE A 119 -2.47 -3.75 -0.82
CA PHE A 119 -2.62 -2.96 0.38
C PHE A 119 -2.64 -3.82 1.64
N GLN A 120 -2.00 -3.33 2.69
CA GLN A 120 -1.87 -4.00 3.97
C GLN A 120 -2.70 -3.28 5.03
N SER A 121 -3.52 -4.02 5.77
CA SER A 121 -4.28 -3.49 6.90
C SER A 121 -4.52 -4.63 7.88
N LYS A 122 -3.82 -4.63 9.00
CA LYS A 122 -3.85 -5.69 10.01
C LYS A 122 -4.71 -5.34 11.21
N GLY A 123 -5.00 -4.05 11.42
CA GLY A 123 -5.73 -3.57 12.58
C GLY A 123 -4.89 -3.48 13.86
N ASP A 124 -3.57 -3.62 13.75
CA ASP A 124 -2.60 -3.34 14.81
C ASP A 124 -1.88 -2.04 14.46
N PRO A 125 -2.00 -0.99 15.28
CA PRO A 125 -1.50 0.35 14.94
C PRO A 125 0.00 0.40 14.66
N ILE A 126 0.82 -0.31 15.45
CA ILE A 126 2.27 -0.32 15.27
C ILE A 126 2.65 -1.04 13.97
N THR A 127 2.02 -2.18 13.71
CA THR A 127 2.25 -2.95 12.49
C THR A 127 1.86 -2.14 11.27
N ASP A 128 0.67 -1.54 11.29
CA ASP A 128 0.12 -0.80 10.16
C ASP A 128 0.96 0.47 9.88
N LEU A 129 1.28 1.28 10.90
CA LEU A 129 2.14 2.46 10.73
C LEU A 129 3.58 2.12 10.31
N SER A 130 4.12 0.98 10.75
CA SER A 130 5.44 0.53 10.30
C SER A 130 5.44 0.12 8.83
N GLU A 131 4.38 -0.53 8.37
CA GLU A 131 4.18 -0.87 6.96
C GLU A 131 3.95 0.40 6.12
N ASP A 132 3.21 1.38 6.63
CA ASP A 132 2.99 2.66 5.95
C ASP A 132 4.30 3.40 5.72
N MET A 133 5.16 3.49 6.73
CA MET A 133 6.51 4.04 6.59
C MET A 133 7.33 3.30 5.53
N ALA A 134 7.24 1.97 5.49
CA ALA A 134 7.93 1.16 4.49
C ALA A 134 7.33 1.38 3.09
N ALA A 135 6.01 1.55 2.98
CA ALA A 135 5.32 1.83 1.72
C ALA A 135 5.78 3.16 1.11
N GLU A 136 5.82 4.24 1.91
CA GLU A 136 6.30 5.56 1.47
C GLU A 136 7.75 5.50 0.96
N GLN A 137 8.63 4.77 1.64
CA GLN A 137 10.01 4.62 1.19
C GLN A 137 10.14 3.79 -0.10
N LYS A 138 9.28 2.79 -0.30
CA LYS A 138 9.22 2.02 -1.55
C LYS A 138 8.72 2.89 -2.72
N ALA A 139 7.64 3.67 -2.50
CA ALA A 139 7.11 4.61 -3.48
C ALA A 139 8.17 5.67 -3.85
N ARG A 140 8.81 6.31 -2.87
CA ARG A 140 9.90 7.26 -3.08
C ARG A 140 11.04 6.65 -3.91
N THR A 141 11.45 5.42 -3.60
CA THR A 141 12.51 4.73 -4.36
C THR A 141 12.07 4.44 -5.79
N THR A 142 10.80 4.10 -6.01
CA THR A 142 10.24 3.92 -7.35
C THR A 142 10.27 5.22 -8.14
N TYR A 143 9.89 6.35 -7.54
CA TYR A 143 10.03 7.67 -8.17
C TYR A 143 11.50 8.01 -8.50
N ASP A 144 12.46 7.72 -7.62
CA ASP A 144 13.88 7.89 -7.90
C ASP A 144 14.32 7.04 -9.12
N ASN A 145 13.83 5.80 -9.22
CA ASN A 145 14.13 4.93 -10.38
C ASN A 145 13.52 5.48 -11.68
N ILE A 146 12.29 5.97 -11.63
CA ILE A 146 11.63 6.62 -12.77
C ILE A 146 12.46 7.84 -13.23
N LEU A 147 12.87 8.71 -12.32
CA LEU A 147 13.67 9.90 -12.62
C LEU A 147 15.05 9.60 -13.21
N ARG A 148 15.62 8.42 -12.95
CA ARG A 148 16.86 7.96 -13.62
C ARG A 148 16.65 7.67 -15.10
N LEU A 149 15.47 7.22 -15.50
CA LEU A 149 15.13 6.86 -16.88
C LEU A 149 14.65 8.05 -17.70
N ILE A 150 14.07 9.07 -17.07
CA ILE A 150 13.41 10.21 -17.72
C ILE A 150 14.32 11.43 -17.68
N LYS A 151 14.33 12.19 -18.79
CA LYS A 151 15.09 13.45 -18.90
C LYS A 151 14.22 14.64 -19.29
N ASP A 152 12.98 14.41 -19.70
CA ASP A 152 12.04 15.45 -20.11
C ASP A 152 11.55 16.22 -18.88
N PRO A 153 11.78 17.55 -18.79
CA PRO A 153 11.33 18.36 -17.66
C PRO A 153 9.81 18.33 -17.47
N GLU A 154 9.02 18.26 -18.56
CA GLU A 154 7.55 18.22 -18.49
C GLU A 154 7.04 16.99 -17.70
N ILE A 155 7.83 15.91 -17.70
CA ILE A 155 7.54 14.69 -16.95
C ILE A 155 8.26 14.71 -15.59
N CYS A 156 9.54 15.13 -15.56
CA CYS A 156 10.34 15.09 -14.35
C CYS A 156 9.79 15.98 -13.23
N ASP A 157 9.26 17.16 -13.54
CA ASP A 157 8.85 18.12 -12.52
C ASP A 157 7.64 17.64 -11.69
N PRO A 158 6.54 17.15 -12.28
CA PRO A 158 5.47 16.55 -11.49
C PRO A 158 5.91 15.28 -10.74
N ILE A 159 6.80 14.46 -11.31
CA ILE A 159 7.34 13.28 -10.62
C ILE A 159 8.22 13.67 -9.42
N ARG A 160 9.01 14.75 -9.52
CA ARG A 160 9.78 15.27 -8.37
C ARG A 160 8.87 15.79 -7.26
N PHE A 161 7.79 16.45 -7.63
CA PHE A 161 6.79 16.89 -6.65
C PHE A 161 6.25 15.70 -5.87
N LEU A 162 5.76 14.67 -6.55
CA LEU A 162 5.23 13.45 -5.92
C LEU A 162 6.30 12.80 -5.01
N ARG A 163 7.51 12.62 -5.53
CA ARG A 163 8.63 12.06 -4.75
C ARG A 163 8.90 12.81 -3.44
N GLU A 164 8.78 14.15 -3.43
CA GLU A 164 8.97 14.95 -2.21
C GLU A 164 7.81 14.77 -1.23
N ARG A 165 6.60 14.47 -1.71
CA ARG A 165 5.45 14.18 -0.84
C ARG A 165 5.65 12.88 -0.06
N GLU A 166 6.21 11.84 -0.68
CA GLU A 166 6.54 10.57 0.00
C GLU A 166 7.46 10.78 1.21
N ILE A 167 8.38 11.74 1.15
CA ILE A 167 9.25 12.07 2.28
C ILE A 167 8.44 12.68 3.43
N VAL A 168 7.51 13.57 3.12
CA VAL A 168 6.65 14.21 4.13
C VAL A 168 5.72 13.18 4.77
N HIS A 169 5.12 12.30 3.98
CA HIS A 169 4.24 11.23 4.48
C HIS A 169 5.02 10.28 5.40
N TYR A 170 6.20 9.83 4.98
CA TYR A 170 7.08 9.01 5.81
C TYR A 170 7.38 9.65 7.17
N GLN A 171 7.68 10.96 7.20
CA GLN A 171 7.95 11.69 8.45
C GLN A 171 6.72 11.73 9.35
N ARG A 172 5.54 12.02 8.79
CA ARG A 172 4.28 12.10 9.53
C ARG A 172 3.88 10.74 10.11
N PHE A 173 4.03 9.65 9.35
CA PHE A 173 3.83 8.29 9.88
C PHE A 173 4.84 7.93 10.95
N GLY A 174 6.10 8.35 10.81
CA GLY A 174 7.12 8.15 11.83
C GLY A 174 6.83 8.89 13.14
N GLU A 175 6.26 10.08 13.08
CA GLU A 175 5.78 10.82 14.25
C GLU A 175 4.61 10.11 14.92
N ALA A 176 3.60 9.70 14.15
CA ALA A 176 2.45 8.94 14.64
C ALA A 176 2.87 7.61 15.29
N ASN A 177 3.78 6.87 14.68
CA ASN A 177 4.27 5.60 15.20
C ASN A 177 4.99 5.77 16.54
N ARG A 178 5.79 6.84 16.71
CA ARG A 178 6.45 7.14 17.99
C ARG A 178 5.47 7.49 19.10
N GLU A 179 4.43 8.26 18.77
CA GLU A 179 3.37 8.61 19.74
C GLU A 179 2.58 7.37 20.17
N ASP A 180 2.20 6.51 19.24
CA ASP A 180 1.47 5.28 19.53
C ASP A 180 2.32 4.30 20.35
N CYS A 181 3.59 4.10 20.01
CA CYS A 181 4.51 3.28 20.81
C CYS A 181 4.62 3.76 22.26
N SER A 182 4.52 5.05 22.52
CA SER A 182 4.60 5.61 23.87
C SER A 182 3.32 5.41 24.70
N LYS A 183 2.17 5.32 24.04
CA LYS A 183 0.83 5.25 24.66
C LYS A 183 0.28 3.82 24.78
N ILE A 184 0.85 2.84 24.03
CA ILE A 184 0.39 1.45 24.10
C ILE A 184 0.82 0.85 25.43
N PRO A 185 -0.14 0.37 26.28
CA PRO A 185 0.20 -0.36 27.48
C PRO A 185 1.06 -1.57 27.12
N LYS A 186 2.26 -1.68 27.69
CA LYS A 186 3.11 -2.86 27.54
C LYS A 186 2.28 -4.11 27.82
N ALA A 187 1.98 -4.88 26.77
CA ALA A 187 1.19 -6.09 26.76
C ALA A 187 -0.31 -5.91 27.08
N ARG A 188 -1.16 -5.81 26.06
CA ARG A 188 -2.54 -6.26 26.19
C ARG A 188 -2.49 -7.76 26.50
N LYS A 189 -2.60 -8.09 27.79
CA LYS A 189 -2.78 -9.46 28.22
C LYS A 189 -4.09 -9.99 27.62
N THR A 190 -3.98 -10.96 26.74
CA THR A 190 -4.99 -11.92 26.32
C THR A 190 -6.23 -11.39 25.58
N HIS A 191 -6.24 -11.54 24.25
CA HIS A 191 -7.49 -11.79 23.55
C HIS A 191 -8.08 -13.10 24.06
N LYS A 192 -9.23 -13.01 24.75
CA LYS A 192 -10.05 -14.21 24.98
C LYS A 192 -10.64 -14.61 23.64
N PHE A 193 -10.08 -15.62 22.99
CA PHE A 193 -10.77 -16.31 21.93
C PHE A 193 -11.91 -17.09 22.56
N SER A 194 -13.14 -16.60 22.43
CA SER A 194 -14.33 -17.37 22.70
C SER A 194 -14.57 -18.29 21.50
N THR A 195 -14.07 -19.50 21.57
CA THR A 195 -14.55 -20.57 20.69
C THR A 195 -15.87 -21.09 21.24
N PHE A 196 -16.83 -21.32 20.37
CA PHE A 196 -18.13 -21.89 20.68
C PHE A 196 -18.00 -23.03 21.73
N GLY A 197 -18.45 -22.78 22.93
CA GLY A 197 -18.84 -23.78 23.91
C GLY A 197 -17.78 -24.31 24.89
N LYS A 198 -16.47 -23.99 24.79
CA LYS A 198 -15.48 -24.35 25.85
C LYS A 198 -14.39 -23.30 25.99
N SER A 199 -14.28 -22.70 27.18
CA SER A 199 -13.20 -21.81 27.56
C SER A 199 -11.91 -22.61 27.74
N LEU A 200 -10.94 -22.46 26.86
CA LEU A 200 -9.58 -22.97 27.06
C LEU A 200 -8.77 -21.87 27.74
N SER A 201 -8.50 -22.01 29.04
CA SER A 201 -7.63 -21.11 29.78
C SER A 201 -6.18 -21.54 29.56
N ILE A 202 -5.45 -20.80 28.70
CA ILE A 202 -4.00 -20.94 28.62
C ILE A 202 -3.39 -20.13 29.76
N ARG A 203 -2.96 -20.82 30.83
CA ARG A 203 -2.10 -20.22 31.84
C ARG A 203 -0.69 -20.11 31.27
N THR A 204 -0.24 -18.89 30.97
CA THR A 204 1.17 -18.62 30.71
C THR A 204 1.93 -18.73 32.02
N PHE A 205 2.84 -19.70 32.11
CA PHE A 205 3.83 -19.78 33.16
C PHE A 205 4.80 -18.62 33.05
N ALA A 206 4.67 -17.64 33.92
CA ALA A 206 5.72 -16.66 34.17
C ALA A 206 6.68 -17.21 35.19
N GLY A 207 7.87 -17.51 34.76
CA GLY A 207 9.00 -17.83 35.63
C GLY A 207 9.68 -19.17 35.34
N HIS A 208 10.63 -19.16 34.39
CA HIS A 208 11.92 -19.79 34.58
C HIS A 208 12.86 -19.42 33.40
N ARG A 209 14.05 -19.00 33.74
CA ARG A 209 15.13 -18.70 32.78
C ARG A 209 15.63 -20.01 32.19
N HIS A 210 15.87 -20.00 30.86
CA HIS A 210 16.48 -21.06 30.08
C HIS A 210 15.56 -22.22 29.65
N GLU A 211 14.67 -21.94 28.71
CA GLU A 211 14.16 -22.99 27.83
C GLU A 211 14.61 -22.74 26.38
N PRO A 212 15.08 -23.78 25.67
CA PRO A 212 15.58 -23.61 24.29
C PRO A 212 14.45 -23.36 23.27
N PRO A 213 14.72 -22.57 22.23
CA PRO A 213 13.68 -22.08 21.30
C PRO A 213 12.92 -23.16 20.50
N TYR A 214 13.40 -24.40 20.47
CA TYR A 214 12.73 -25.51 19.78
C TYR A 214 11.54 -26.10 20.55
N LEU A 215 11.43 -25.90 21.85
CA LEU A 215 10.30 -26.39 22.64
C LEU A 215 8.99 -25.63 22.27
N LEU A 216 9.13 -24.32 21.98
CA LEU A 216 8.01 -23.50 21.54
C LEU A 216 7.53 -23.89 20.13
N LEU A 217 8.46 -24.32 19.27
CA LEU A 217 8.16 -24.80 17.91
C LEU A 217 7.46 -26.17 17.96
N TYR A 218 7.94 -27.05 18.84
CA TYR A 218 7.33 -28.38 19.05
C TYR A 218 5.91 -28.29 19.58
N LEU A 219 5.64 -27.41 20.55
CA LEU A 219 4.30 -27.18 21.07
C LEU A 219 3.35 -26.58 20.02
N LYS A 220 3.84 -25.66 19.17
CA LYS A 220 3.07 -25.13 18.04
C LYS A 220 2.73 -26.20 17.01
N MET A 221 3.66 -27.06 16.66
CA MET A 221 3.42 -28.16 15.71
C MET A 221 2.45 -29.21 16.27
N LYS A 222 2.49 -29.50 17.57
CA LYS A 222 1.56 -30.43 18.23
C LYS A 222 0.13 -29.89 18.24
N ILE A 223 -0.05 -28.59 18.50
CA ILE A 223 -1.37 -27.93 18.45
C ILE A 223 -1.94 -27.96 17.03
N ILE A 224 -1.13 -27.71 15.99
CA ILE A 224 -1.55 -27.77 14.60
C ILE A 224 -1.95 -29.20 14.21
N HIS A 225 -1.24 -30.20 14.69
CA HIS A 225 -1.55 -31.62 14.42
C HIS A 225 -2.87 -32.04 15.07
N GLU A 226 -3.12 -31.64 16.31
CA GLU A 226 -4.37 -31.96 17.03
C GLU A 226 -5.57 -31.23 16.43
N ILE A 227 -5.41 -29.99 15.95
CA ILE A 227 -6.47 -29.27 15.23
C ILE A 227 -6.76 -29.93 13.87
N GLY A 228 -5.72 -30.39 13.16
CA GLY A 228 -5.86 -31.11 11.88
C GLY A 228 -6.61 -32.42 12.04
N GLN A 229 -6.40 -33.18 13.10
CA GLN A 229 -7.11 -34.44 13.35
C GLN A 229 -8.57 -34.23 13.75
N ALA A 230 -8.89 -33.15 14.49
CA ALA A 230 -10.28 -32.82 14.82
C ALA A 230 -11.12 -32.39 13.60
N ALA A 231 -10.48 -31.84 12.55
CA ALA A 231 -11.16 -31.44 11.31
C ALA A 231 -11.49 -32.63 10.39
N PHE A 232 -10.85 -33.81 10.56
CA PHE A 232 -11.09 -35.01 9.75
C PHE A 232 -12.05 -36.01 10.39
N SER A 233 -12.59 -35.77 11.60
CA SER A 233 -13.52 -36.66 12.30
C SER A 233 -14.99 -36.24 12.16
N TYR A 234 -15.31 -35.30 11.27
CA TYR A 234 -16.69 -34.96 10.91
C TYR A 234 -16.89 -35.16 9.39
N ASN A 235 -16.98 -36.41 9.00
CA ASN A 235 -17.71 -36.89 7.82
C ASN A 235 -18.39 -38.23 8.16
#